data_699b6f46f0bb7ebb2bf01706effdcc15
#
_entry.id   699b6f46f0bb7ebb2bf01706effdcc15
#
_cell.length_a   1.000
_cell.length_b   1.000
_cell.length_c   1.000
_cell.angle_alpha   90.00
_cell.angle_beta   90.00
_cell.angle_gamma   90.00
#
_symmetry.space_group_name_H-M   'P 1'
#
loop_
_entity.id
_entity.type
_entity.pdbx_description
1 polymer ?
#
loop_
_entity_poly.entity_id
_entity_poly.type
_entity_poly.pdbx_seq_one_letter_code
_entity_poly.pdbx_strand_id
1 'polypeptide(L)'
;MNEKDVFDAISKSMREEERKNERRIHLARMSIFSLVLMMMSVSRLMLGEALNTRFVLVGMFSASCLGIGILLWRYFQDHRHSVLAKYLLVTLEVGFVFVLVLIVRYTMSREVYEVTSDIPAFLVLFLVNATSGLRFDFRLSAYSALASVVALTGLTIFDLHTHSMSHPYLVVTSLFKGMMLLGVALVSGYIGTSARKLVMHDYKEQSAKRYVTDLFGKYVTPEIRDLILAGRIPLNGARTEATVLIADLCEFTPYVEASEPEEVVMSLREYFTTMQSAVRRHQGLVLQYVGDEIEVAFGAPVPCDDHADKAVLAALEMNAHLGQLNRNRIREGKQPFRHRIGIHTGQVLAANTGSEDQPSYALIGDTVNVAARLQELNKTYGTDIIISASTKEHMRSDVRTQKLDTATLKGISRPIETYTLDGSEPRHIGDSQ
;
A
#
# COMPACT_ATOMS: atom_id res chain seq x y z
N MET A 1 -7.18 -12.14 -1.13
CA MET A 1 -5.80 -12.37 -0.63
C MET A 1 -5.94 -13.22 0.62
N ASN A 2 -5.35 -14.42 0.65
CA ASN A 2 -5.49 -15.36 1.77
C ASN A 2 -4.75 -14.77 2.99
N GLU A 3 -5.17 -15.08 4.21
CA GLU A 3 -4.54 -14.60 5.47
C GLU A 3 -3.02 -14.88 5.49
N LYS A 4 -2.62 -15.97 4.84
CA LYS A 4 -1.22 -16.36 4.63
C LYS A 4 -0.45 -15.38 3.72
N ASP A 5 -1.07 -14.88 2.65
CA ASP A 5 -0.45 -13.93 1.71
C ASP A 5 -0.23 -12.56 2.38
N VAL A 6 -1.17 -12.15 3.24
CA VAL A 6 -1.04 -10.93 4.05
C VAL A 6 0.10 -11.07 5.04
N PHE A 7 0.17 -12.21 5.74
CA PHE A 7 1.24 -12.48 6.70
C PHE A 7 2.62 -12.51 6.03
N ASP A 8 2.74 -13.11 4.85
CA ASP A 8 3.98 -13.17 4.08
C ASP A 8 4.42 -11.78 3.57
N ALA A 9 3.49 -10.96 3.13
CA ALA A 9 3.77 -9.57 2.74
C ALA A 9 4.23 -8.72 3.92
N ILE A 10 3.59 -8.84 5.09
CA ILE A 10 3.98 -8.17 6.34
C ILE A 10 5.38 -8.62 6.77
N SER A 11 5.63 -9.92 6.76
CA SER A 11 6.92 -10.47 7.16
C SER A 11 8.07 -10.08 6.20
N LYS A 12 7.76 -9.85 4.93
CA LYS A 12 8.70 -9.34 3.92
C LYS A 12 9.01 -7.86 4.15
N SER A 13 8.01 -7.02 4.38
CA SER A 13 8.19 -5.60 4.65
C SER A 13 8.99 -5.37 5.95
N MET A 14 8.72 -6.15 6.99
CA MET A 14 9.49 -6.09 8.23
C MET A 14 10.96 -6.48 8.04
N ARG A 15 11.23 -7.53 7.26
CA ARG A 15 12.60 -7.92 6.92
C ARG A 15 13.35 -6.84 6.14
N GLU A 16 12.65 -6.04 5.34
CA GLU A 16 13.24 -4.89 4.64
C GLU A 16 13.56 -3.74 5.60
N GLU A 17 12.69 -3.48 6.56
CA GLU A 17 12.92 -2.42 7.55
C GLU A 17 14.00 -2.84 8.57
N GLU A 18 14.04 -4.10 9.00
CA GLU A 18 15.17 -4.65 9.78
C GLU A 18 16.50 -4.46 9.03
N ARG A 19 16.55 -4.70 7.72
CA ARG A 19 17.75 -4.49 6.89
C ARG A 19 18.20 -3.02 6.87
N LYS A 20 17.27 -2.09 6.72
CA LYS A 20 17.58 -0.66 6.76
C LYS A 20 18.10 -0.24 8.13
N ASN A 21 17.52 -0.76 9.20
CA ASN A 21 17.97 -0.50 10.55
C ASN A 21 19.37 -1.08 10.83
N GLU A 22 19.64 -2.31 10.42
CA GLU A 22 21.00 -2.89 10.54
C GLU A 22 22.05 -2.03 9.84
N ARG A 23 21.76 -1.51 8.65
CA ARG A 23 22.67 -0.59 7.95
C ARG A 23 22.92 0.68 8.74
N ARG A 24 21.87 1.32 9.29
CA ARG A 24 21.98 2.55 10.08
C ARG A 24 22.79 2.31 11.36
N ILE A 25 22.53 1.20 12.06
CA ILE A 25 23.26 0.79 13.26
C ILE A 25 24.74 0.57 12.94
N HIS A 26 25.04 -0.10 11.85
CA HIS A 26 26.42 -0.37 11.43
C HIS A 26 27.17 0.94 11.09
N LEU A 27 26.55 1.84 10.34
CA LEU A 27 27.14 3.15 10.04
C LEU A 27 27.36 3.98 11.29
N ALA A 28 26.39 4.03 12.21
CA ALA A 28 26.53 4.77 13.46
C ALA A 28 27.68 4.20 14.32
N ARG A 29 27.80 2.89 14.41
CA ARG A 29 28.88 2.22 15.17
C ARG A 29 30.24 2.47 14.53
N MET A 30 30.36 2.37 13.21
CA MET A 30 31.62 2.67 12.52
C MET A 30 32.03 4.13 12.73
N SER A 31 31.09 5.08 12.68
CA SER A 31 31.35 6.49 12.95
C SER A 31 31.83 6.72 14.39
N ILE A 32 31.18 6.10 15.37
CA ILE A 32 31.59 6.19 16.79
C ILE A 32 32.97 5.59 17.00
N PHE A 33 33.21 4.42 16.41
CA PHE A 33 34.50 3.75 16.51
C PHE A 33 35.63 4.59 15.88
N SER A 34 35.39 5.18 14.71
CA SER A 34 36.34 6.09 14.06
C SER A 34 36.61 7.35 14.89
N LEU A 35 35.54 7.89 15.53
CA LEU A 35 35.66 9.08 16.39
C LEU A 35 36.50 8.77 17.64
N VAL A 36 36.28 7.62 18.29
CA VAL A 36 37.06 7.19 19.46
C VAL A 36 38.52 7.01 19.10
N LEU A 37 38.82 6.40 17.96
CA LEU A 37 40.19 6.25 17.46
C LEU A 37 40.84 7.59 17.15
N MET A 38 40.10 8.51 16.52
CA MET A 38 40.60 9.86 16.25
C MET A 38 40.91 10.60 17.56
N MET A 39 40.03 10.54 18.54
CA MET A 39 40.27 11.14 19.86
C MET A 39 41.50 10.56 20.56
N MET A 40 41.66 9.20 20.54
CA MET A 40 42.86 8.56 21.09
C MET A 40 44.12 8.99 20.35
N SER A 41 44.07 9.19 19.04
CA SER A 41 45.22 9.65 18.24
C SER A 41 45.60 11.11 18.55
N VAL A 42 44.57 11.98 18.62
CA VAL A 42 44.77 13.41 18.92
C VAL A 42 45.27 13.62 20.35
N SER A 43 44.73 12.90 21.34
CA SER A 43 45.19 13.04 22.73
C SER A 43 46.68 12.69 22.90
N ARG A 44 47.17 11.69 22.17
CA ARG A 44 48.57 11.29 22.21
C ARG A 44 49.48 12.29 21.50
N LEU A 45 49.01 12.87 20.35
CA LEU A 45 49.73 13.89 19.65
C LEU A 45 49.89 15.14 20.53
N MET A 46 48.86 15.50 21.31
CA MET A 46 48.93 16.62 22.26
C MET A 46 49.86 16.37 23.44
N LEU A 47 50.08 15.11 23.83
CA LEU A 47 51.00 14.72 24.90
C LEU A 47 52.47 14.62 24.44
N GLY A 48 52.78 14.93 23.17
CA GLY A 48 54.13 14.95 22.64
C GLY A 48 54.81 13.57 22.50
N GLU A 49 54.01 12.49 22.51
CA GLU A 49 54.53 11.14 22.31
C GLU A 49 54.88 10.91 20.83
N ALA A 50 56.17 10.67 20.53
CA ALA A 50 56.67 10.36 19.20
C ALA A 50 55.99 9.14 18.60
N LEU A 51 55.83 9.08 17.26
CA LEU A 51 55.39 7.94 16.50
C LEU A 51 56.22 6.67 16.86
N ASN A 52 55.76 5.90 17.81
CA ASN A 52 56.41 4.67 18.23
C ASN A 52 55.75 3.48 17.50
N THR A 53 56.47 2.39 17.28
CA THR A 53 55.98 1.13 16.65
C THR A 53 54.61 0.67 17.20
N ARG A 54 54.37 1.00 18.46
CA ARG A 54 53.11 0.71 19.19
C ARG A 54 51.90 1.48 18.60
N PHE A 55 52.10 2.75 18.22
CA PHE A 55 51.04 3.56 17.60
C PHE A 55 50.71 3.06 16.22
N VAL A 56 51.67 2.62 15.45
CA VAL A 56 51.47 2.01 14.12
C VAL A 56 50.65 0.72 14.25
N LEU A 57 50.91 -0.13 15.26
CA LEU A 57 50.15 -1.36 15.49
C LEU A 57 48.68 -1.08 15.81
N VAL A 58 48.37 -0.13 16.67
CA VAL A 58 47.01 0.28 16.99
C VAL A 58 46.29 0.87 15.72
N GLY A 59 46.97 1.68 14.97
CA GLY A 59 46.46 2.25 13.72
C GLY A 59 46.14 1.17 12.67
N MET A 60 47.07 0.22 12.47
CA MET A 60 46.92 -0.89 11.54
C MET A 60 45.72 -1.82 11.94
N PHE A 61 45.65 -2.14 13.23
CA PHE A 61 44.54 -2.96 13.76
C PHE A 61 43.20 -2.24 13.53
N SER A 62 43.13 -0.94 13.80
CA SER A 62 41.92 -0.14 13.63
C SER A 62 41.51 0.00 12.17
N ALA A 63 42.47 0.20 11.27
CA ALA A 63 42.21 0.20 9.83
C ALA A 63 41.70 -1.15 9.33
N SER A 64 42.26 -2.25 9.85
CA SER A 64 41.80 -3.61 9.54
C SER A 64 40.35 -3.84 10.02
N CYS A 65 40.00 -3.39 11.22
CA CYS A 65 38.65 -3.45 11.76
C CYS A 65 37.63 -2.67 10.91
N LEU A 66 38.03 -1.45 10.45
CA LEU A 66 37.21 -0.66 9.53
C LEU A 66 37.05 -1.37 8.19
N GLY A 67 38.11 -1.94 7.63
CA GLY A 67 38.08 -2.71 6.39
C GLY A 67 37.15 -3.93 6.48
N ILE A 68 37.24 -4.70 7.55
CA ILE A 68 36.34 -5.84 7.81
C ILE A 68 34.89 -5.36 7.99
N GLY A 69 34.68 -4.25 8.70
CA GLY A 69 33.35 -3.64 8.84
C GLY A 69 32.72 -3.27 7.51
N ILE A 70 33.50 -2.68 6.58
CA ILE A 70 33.04 -2.33 5.22
C ILE A 70 32.74 -3.59 4.40
N LEU A 71 33.58 -4.63 4.51
CA LEU A 71 33.37 -5.90 3.82
C LEU A 71 32.10 -6.61 4.31
N LEU A 72 31.88 -6.66 5.61
CA LEU A 72 30.68 -7.21 6.22
C LEU A 72 29.44 -6.39 5.82
N TRP A 73 29.55 -5.06 5.79
CA TRP A 73 28.47 -4.19 5.32
C TRP A 73 28.09 -4.47 3.86
N ARG A 74 29.06 -4.68 2.97
CA ARG A 74 28.83 -5.10 1.58
C ARG A 74 28.23 -6.50 1.49
N TYR A 75 28.77 -7.47 2.23
CA TYR A 75 28.26 -8.83 2.24
C TYR A 75 26.79 -8.91 2.65
N PHE A 76 26.38 -8.12 3.66
CA PHE A 76 24.97 -8.06 4.10
C PHE A 76 24.06 -7.25 3.17
N GLN A 77 24.59 -6.59 2.15
CA GLN A 77 23.73 -5.99 1.09
C GLN A 77 23.11 -7.05 0.19
N ASP A 78 23.83 -8.12 -0.12
CA ASP A 78 23.47 -9.07 -1.19
C ASP A 78 22.88 -10.40 -0.69
N HIS A 79 23.06 -10.76 0.58
CA HIS A 79 22.71 -12.11 1.06
C HIS A 79 21.55 -12.12 2.07
N ARG A 80 20.76 -13.22 2.04
CA ARG A 80 19.67 -13.48 3.00
C ARG A 80 20.20 -13.48 4.42
N HIS A 81 19.66 -12.61 5.27
CA HIS A 81 20.00 -12.56 6.69
C HIS A 81 19.62 -13.86 7.40
N SER A 82 20.61 -14.68 7.73
CA SER A 82 20.43 -15.77 8.67
C SER A 82 20.49 -15.22 10.10
N VAL A 83 19.70 -15.80 10.99
CA VAL A 83 19.73 -15.45 12.44
C VAL A 83 21.16 -15.58 12.98
N LEU A 84 21.89 -16.60 12.53
CA LEU A 84 23.28 -16.86 12.89
C LEU A 84 24.23 -15.68 12.58
N ALA A 85 24.02 -15.01 11.47
CA ALA A 85 24.84 -13.87 11.05
C ALA A 85 24.74 -12.69 12.03
N LYS A 86 23.57 -12.46 12.64
CA LYS A 86 23.38 -11.40 13.66
C LYS A 86 24.20 -11.67 14.92
N TYR A 87 24.23 -12.93 15.38
CA TYR A 87 25.05 -13.33 16.55
C TYR A 87 26.53 -13.25 16.26
N LEU A 88 26.95 -13.71 15.07
CA LEU A 88 28.35 -13.62 14.62
C LEU A 88 28.83 -12.15 14.60
N LEU A 89 27.99 -11.24 14.09
CA LEU A 89 28.31 -9.84 14.02
C LEU A 89 28.53 -9.22 15.41
N VAL A 90 27.66 -9.52 16.38
CA VAL A 90 27.82 -9.08 17.78
C VAL A 90 29.09 -9.65 18.37
N THR A 91 29.39 -10.94 18.15
CA THR A 91 30.62 -11.57 18.63
C THR A 91 31.86 -10.89 18.10
N LEU A 92 31.87 -10.57 16.77
CA LEU A 92 32.97 -9.85 16.15
C LEU A 92 33.13 -8.45 16.74
N GLU A 93 32.04 -7.70 16.90
CA GLU A 93 32.04 -6.35 17.46
C GLU A 93 32.64 -6.32 18.88
N VAL A 94 32.19 -7.21 19.76
CA VAL A 94 32.71 -7.33 21.14
C VAL A 94 34.14 -7.84 21.14
N GLY A 95 34.47 -8.80 20.29
CA GLY A 95 35.81 -9.35 20.12
C GLY A 95 36.81 -8.29 19.67
N PHE A 96 36.44 -7.41 18.75
CA PHE A 96 37.28 -6.29 18.32
C PHE A 96 37.57 -5.31 19.45
N VAL A 97 36.56 -4.95 20.25
CA VAL A 97 36.73 -4.09 21.41
C VAL A 97 37.69 -4.74 22.39
N PHE A 98 37.50 -6.03 22.67
CA PHE A 98 38.36 -6.80 23.58
C PHE A 98 39.81 -6.82 23.12
N VAL A 99 40.09 -7.19 21.87
CA VAL A 99 41.45 -7.26 21.32
C VAL A 99 42.10 -5.86 21.26
N LEU A 100 41.35 -4.84 20.87
CA LEU A 100 41.84 -3.46 20.82
C LEU A 100 42.32 -3.02 22.23
N VAL A 101 41.48 -3.28 23.24
CA VAL A 101 41.82 -2.90 24.62
C VAL A 101 43.03 -3.69 25.13
N LEU A 102 43.15 -4.98 24.81
CA LEU A 102 44.35 -5.78 25.14
C LEU A 102 45.62 -5.19 24.49
N ILE A 103 45.55 -4.83 23.21
CA ILE A 103 46.71 -4.21 22.52
C ILE A 103 47.09 -2.89 23.21
N VAL A 104 46.09 -2.04 23.48
CA VAL A 104 46.32 -0.77 24.17
C VAL A 104 46.94 -0.99 25.54
N ARG A 105 46.41 -1.92 26.33
CA ARG A 105 46.91 -2.28 27.67
C ARG A 105 48.35 -2.83 27.64
N TYR A 106 48.65 -3.71 26.69
CA TYR A 106 49.99 -4.25 26.53
C TYR A 106 51.01 -3.19 26.09
N THR A 107 50.55 -2.14 25.41
CA THR A 107 51.43 -1.11 24.85
C THR A 107 51.59 0.13 25.73
N MET A 108 50.79 0.35 26.76
CA MET A 108 50.85 1.50 27.66
C MET A 108 51.84 1.28 28.82
N SER A 109 52.50 2.36 29.27
CA SER A 109 53.26 2.37 30.50
C SER A 109 52.32 2.35 31.71
N ARG A 110 52.79 1.83 32.85
CA ARG A 110 51.96 1.61 34.08
C ARG A 110 51.33 2.93 34.58
N GLU A 111 52.04 4.03 34.54
CA GLU A 111 51.55 5.35 35.02
C GLU A 111 50.45 5.96 34.21
N VAL A 112 50.45 5.80 32.87
CA VAL A 112 49.42 6.29 31.96
C VAL A 112 48.18 5.37 32.04
N TYR A 113 48.37 4.12 32.33
CA TYR A 113 47.32 3.12 32.43
C TYR A 113 46.32 3.40 33.56
N GLU A 114 46.82 3.79 34.77
CA GLU A 114 45.98 4.01 35.95
C GLU A 114 44.95 5.16 35.75
N VAL A 115 45.25 6.14 34.89
CA VAL A 115 44.41 7.33 34.71
C VAL A 115 43.44 7.22 33.55
N THR A 116 43.74 6.43 32.50
CA THR A 116 43.02 6.55 31.23
C THR A 116 42.37 5.26 30.69
N SER A 117 42.67 4.11 31.25
CA SER A 117 42.48 2.84 30.55
C SER A 117 41.07 2.27 30.52
N ASP A 118 40.26 2.54 31.50
CA ASP A 118 39.01 1.80 31.72
C ASP A 118 37.77 2.43 31.08
N ILE A 119 37.73 3.76 30.98
CA ILE A 119 36.55 4.51 30.53
C ILE A 119 36.24 4.28 29.03
N PRO A 120 37.20 4.34 28.09
CA PRO A 120 36.90 4.19 26.68
C PRO A 120 36.35 2.81 26.31
N ALA A 121 36.92 1.75 26.87
CA ALA A 121 36.49 0.36 26.63
C ALA A 121 35.07 0.11 27.11
N PHE A 122 34.78 0.54 28.33
CA PHE A 122 33.45 0.43 28.93
C PHE A 122 32.43 1.23 28.11
N LEU A 123 32.77 2.45 27.68
CA LEU A 123 31.87 3.30 26.86
C LEU A 123 31.51 2.64 25.53
N VAL A 124 32.48 2.01 24.85
CA VAL A 124 32.23 1.32 23.60
C VAL A 124 31.33 0.08 23.81
N LEU A 125 31.61 -0.73 24.83
CA LEU A 125 30.76 -1.87 25.17
C LEU A 125 29.32 -1.41 25.56
N PHE A 126 29.25 -0.31 26.31
CA PHE A 126 27.96 0.31 26.65
C PHE A 126 27.15 0.70 25.38
N LEU A 127 27.78 1.35 24.43
CA LEU A 127 27.15 1.76 23.17
C LEU A 127 26.75 0.54 22.32
N VAL A 128 27.56 -0.51 22.26
CA VAL A 128 27.21 -1.78 21.59
C VAL A 128 25.94 -2.37 22.19
N ASN A 129 25.82 -2.40 23.52
CA ASN A 129 24.64 -2.91 24.20
C ASN A 129 23.43 -1.98 24.06
N ALA A 130 23.59 -0.67 24.16
CA ALA A 130 22.51 0.29 23.97
C ALA A 130 21.90 0.22 22.56
N THR A 131 22.74 0.06 21.54
CA THR A 131 22.28 -0.07 20.15
C THR A 131 21.74 -1.45 19.78
N SER A 132 21.96 -2.48 20.61
CA SER A 132 21.46 -3.84 20.36
C SER A 132 19.92 -3.89 20.34
N GLY A 133 19.24 -3.05 21.13
CA GLY A 133 17.78 -2.95 21.16
C GLY A 133 17.14 -2.46 19.86
N LEU A 134 17.88 -1.71 19.05
CA LEU A 134 17.42 -1.27 17.73
C LEU A 134 17.25 -2.43 16.73
N ARG A 135 17.72 -3.63 17.08
CA ARG A 135 17.54 -4.87 16.30
C ARG A 135 16.20 -5.56 16.55
N PHE A 136 15.37 -5.02 17.45
CA PHE A 136 14.03 -5.54 17.77
C PHE A 136 14.03 -7.00 18.27
N ASP A 137 15.15 -7.50 18.83
CA ASP A 137 15.30 -8.86 19.33
C ASP A 137 15.92 -8.86 20.72
N PHE A 138 15.12 -9.23 21.72
CA PHE A 138 15.56 -9.32 23.11
C PHE A 138 16.68 -10.35 23.32
N ARG A 139 16.61 -11.49 22.59
CA ARG A 139 17.61 -12.57 22.71
C ARG A 139 18.99 -12.10 22.26
N LEU A 140 19.01 -11.29 21.20
CA LEU A 140 20.26 -10.73 20.68
C LEU A 140 20.84 -9.67 21.62
N SER A 141 20.00 -8.87 22.26
CA SER A 141 20.43 -7.90 23.30
C SER A 141 20.98 -8.61 24.52
N ALA A 142 20.33 -9.66 24.99
CA ALA A 142 20.83 -10.49 26.11
C ALA A 142 22.18 -11.18 25.77
N TYR A 143 22.32 -11.68 24.56
CA TYR A 143 23.56 -12.23 24.04
C TYR A 143 24.70 -11.20 24.02
N SER A 144 24.43 -9.99 23.52
CA SER A 144 25.38 -8.89 23.49
C SER A 144 25.86 -8.51 24.87
N ALA A 145 24.95 -8.49 25.86
CA ALA A 145 25.30 -8.26 27.26
C ALA A 145 26.23 -9.34 27.81
N LEU A 146 25.87 -10.60 27.60
CA LEU A 146 26.69 -11.73 28.08
C LEU A 146 28.10 -11.70 27.48
N ALA A 147 28.19 -11.50 26.16
CA ALA A 147 29.46 -11.38 25.45
C ALA A 147 30.33 -10.22 26.02
N SER A 148 29.69 -9.06 26.26
CA SER A 148 30.35 -7.88 26.82
C SER A 148 30.86 -8.10 28.26
N VAL A 149 30.07 -8.80 29.10
CA VAL A 149 30.46 -9.15 30.47
C VAL A 149 31.62 -10.12 30.43
N VAL A 150 31.61 -11.14 29.59
CA VAL A 150 32.71 -12.09 29.40
C VAL A 150 33.99 -11.37 28.98
N ALA A 151 33.88 -10.45 27.98
CA ALA A 151 35.02 -9.65 27.55
C ALA A 151 35.58 -8.78 28.69
N LEU A 152 34.72 -8.09 29.45
CA LEU A 152 35.11 -7.26 30.56
C LEU A 152 35.82 -8.11 31.69
N THR A 153 35.27 -9.28 31.99
CA THR A 153 35.85 -10.21 32.99
C THR A 153 37.22 -10.68 32.51
N GLY A 154 37.36 -11.03 31.22
CA GLY A 154 38.67 -11.42 30.67
C GLY A 154 39.71 -10.31 30.75
N LEU A 155 39.30 -9.05 30.48
CA LEU A 155 40.18 -7.89 30.67
C LEU A 155 40.59 -7.68 32.13
N THR A 156 39.67 -7.85 33.07
CA THR A 156 39.95 -7.75 34.52
C THR A 156 40.91 -8.81 34.97
N ILE A 157 40.75 -10.07 34.54
CA ILE A 157 41.69 -11.18 34.87
C ILE A 157 43.08 -10.90 34.29
N PHE A 158 43.15 -10.37 33.05
CA PHE A 158 44.43 -9.98 32.45
C PHE A 158 45.13 -8.92 33.27
N ASP A 159 44.44 -7.90 33.78
CA ASP A 159 44.99 -6.84 34.61
C ASP A 159 45.51 -7.37 35.96
N LEU A 160 44.72 -8.22 36.60
CA LEU A 160 45.13 -8.88 37.87
C LEU A 160 46.41 -9.71 37.71
N HIS A 161 46.57 -10.39 36.56
CA HIS A 161 47.74 -11.25 36.33
C HIS A 161 48.97 -10.46 35.89
N THR A 162 48.80 -9.43 35.05
CA THR A 162 49.94 -8.73 34.42
C THR A 162 50.51 -7.63 35.32
N HIS A 163 49.66 -6.99 36.13
CA HIS A 163 50.07 -5.83 36.92
C HIS A 163 50.19 -6.07 38.41
N SER A 164 50.03 -7.31 38.89
CA SER A 164 50.11 -7.72 40.33
C SER A 164 49.25 -6.81 41.23
N MET A 165 48.16 -6.25 40.70
CA MET A 165 47.27 -5.36 41.42
C MET A 165 46.22 -6.17 42.18
N SER A 166 46.47 -6.44 43.43
CA SER A 166 45.50 -7.03 44.37
C SER A 166 44.58 -5.95 44.98
N HIS A 167 44.03 -5.07 44.18
CA HIS A 167 43.11 -4.06 44.70
C HIS A 167 41.66 -4.55 44.65
N PRO A 168 40.97 -4.70 45.82
CA PRO A 168 39.53 -4.99 45.87
C PRO A 168 38.69 -4.03 45.03
N TYR A 169 39.19 -2.80 44.88
CA TYR A 169 38.57 -1.74 44.06
C TYR A 169 38.39 -2.16 42.58
N LEU A 170 39.38 -2.85 41.99
CA LEU A 170 39.34 -3.27 40.62
C LEU A 170 38.22 -4.32 40.37
N VAL A 171 38.04 -5.24 41.27
CA VAL A 171 36.98 -6.24 41.21
C VAL A 171 35.62 -5.60 41.41
N VAL A 172 35.47 -4.71 42.38
CA VAL A 172 34.22 -4.00 42.66
C VAL A 172 33.80 -3.12 41.48
N THR A 173 34.71 -2.36 40.87
CA THR A 173 34.43 -1.52 39.71
C THR A 173 34.06 -2.35 38.49
N SER A 174 34.70 -3.49 38.26
CA SER A 174 34.40 -4.40 37.17
C SER A 174 33.00 -5.06 37.32
N LEU A 175 32.65 -5.45 38.54
CA LEU A 175 31.29 -5.94 38.85
C LEU A 175 30.23 -4.86 38.58
N PHE A 176 30.48 -3.63 39.02
CA PHE A 176 29.57 -2.52 38.81
C PHE A 176 29.39 -2.23 37.30
N LYS A 177 30.47 -2.20 36.51
CA LYS A 177 30.44 -2.05 35.04
C LYS A 177 29.67 -3.19 34.38
N GLY A 178 29.86 -4.42 34.80
CA GLY A 178 29.15 -5.61 34.34
C GLY A 178 27.64 -5.48 34.59
N MET A 179 27.26 -5.07 35.82
CA MET A 179 25.83 -4.81 36.14
C MET A 179 25.23 -3.72 35.28
N MET A 180 25.94 -2.61 35.01
CA MET A 180 25.47 -1.56 34.13
C MET A 180 25.28 -2.06 32.69
N LEU A 181 26.19 -2.84 32.13
CA LEU A 181 26.07 -3.41 30.78
C LEU A 181 24.86 -4.35 30.70
N LEU A 182 24.62 -5.17 31.69
CA LEU A 182 23.42 -6.02 31.77
C LEU A 182 22.15 -5.18 31.84
N GLY A 183 22.11 -4.15 32.70
CA GLY A 183 20.96 -3.26 32.84
C GLY A 183 20.62 -2.55 31.53
N VAL A 184 21.62 -1.99 30.87
CA VAL A 184 21.42 -1.30 29.57
C VAL A 184 20.88 -2.27 28.52
N ALA A 185 21.43 -3.48 28.42
CA ALA A 185 20.97 -4.46 27.44
C ALA A 185 19.54 -4.95 27.71
N LEU A 186 19.16 -5.14 28.97
CA LEU A 186 17.80 -5.50 29.36
C LEU A 186 16.80 -4.41 28.98
N VAL A 187 17.10 -3.15 29.33
CA VAL A 187 16.25 -2.00 29.00
C VAL A 187 16.16 -1.82 27.48
N SER A 188 17.29 -1.84 26.79
CA SER A 188 17.37 -1.68 25.35
C SER A 188 16.63 -2.82 24.62
N GLY A 189 16.79 -4.08 25.06
CA GLY A 189 16.07 -5.23 24.53
C GLY A 189 14.56 -5.15 24.76
N TYR A 190 14.14 -4.69 25.95
CA TYR A 190 12.72 -4.45 26.24
C TYR A 190 12.11 -3.37 25.35
N ILE A 191 12.80 -2.22 25.21
CA ILE A 191 12.37 -1.13 24.33
C ILE A 191 12.26 -1.64 22.90
N GLY A 192 13.25 -2.37 22.40
CA GLY A 192 13.24 -2.92 21.04
C GLY A 192 12.06 -3.87 20.79
N THR A 193 11.78 -4.80 21.72
CA THR A 193 10.64 -5.72 21.58
C THR A 193 9.29 -5.02 21.69
N SER A 194 9.19 -4.00 22.54
CA SER A 194 7.97 -3.20 22.69
C SER A 194 7.70 -2.36 21.44
N ALA A 195 8.73 -1.72 20.88
CA ALA A 195 8.64 -0.99 19.61
C ALA A 195 8.20 -1.92 18.47
N ARG A 196 8.76 -3.14 18.41
CA ARG A 196 8.34 -4.14 17.43
C ARG A 196 6.86 -4.49 17.54
N LYS A 197 6.36 -4.73 18.76
CA LYS A 197 4.94 -5.03 18.99
C LYS A 197 4.03 -3.89 18.54
N LEU A 198 4.41 -2.65 18.85
CA LEU A 198 3.65 -1.46 18.46
C LEU A 198 3.56 -1.31 16.94
N VAL A 199 4.69 -1.41 16.24
CA VAL A 199 4.75 -1.34 14.78
C VAL A 199 3.93 -2.45 14.13
N MET A 200 3.99 -3.69 14.68
CA MET A 200 3.21 -4.81 14.18
C MET A 200 1.71 -4.62 14.37
N HIS A 201 1.32 -4.05 15.49
CA HIS A 201 -0.09 -3.76 15.79
C HIS A 201 -0.65 -2.73 14.80
N ASP A 202 0.06 -1.62 14.65
CA ASP A 202 -0.32 -0.53 13.74
C ASP A 202 -0.39 -1.02 12.26
N TYR A 203 0.58 -1.82 11.84
CA TYR A 203 0.59 -2.39 10.49
C TYR A 203 -0.58 -3.35 10.25
N LYS A 204 -0.94 -4.20 11.24
CA LYS A 204 -2.09 -5.09 11.15
C LYS A 204 -3.40 -4.30 11.03
N GLU A 205 -3.55 -3.26 11.82
CA GLU A 205 -4.74 -2.41 11.79
C GLU A 205 -4.88 -1.69 10.44
N GLN A 206 -3.78 -1.12 9.92
CA GLN A 206 -3.77 -0.47 8.60
C GLN A 206 -4.04 -1.47 7.46
N SER A 207 -3.49 -2.68 7.55
CA SER A 207 -3.71 -3.73 6.54
C SER A 207 -5.16 -4.22 6.55
N ALA A 208 -5.76 -4.37 7.71
CA ALA A 208 -7.17 -4.73 7.85
C ALA A 208 -8.08 -3.63 7.28
N LYS A 209 -7.80 -2.36 7.58
CA LYS A 209 -8.52 -1.21 7.01
C LYS A 209 -8.41 -1.18 5.48
N ARG A 210 -7.21 -1.37 4.93
CA ARG A 210 -7.00 -1.42 3.46
C ARG A 210 -7.76 -2.59 2.84
N TYR A 211 -7.69 -3.77 3.43
CA TYR A 211 -8.38 -4.95 2.93
C TYR A 211 -9.90 -4.75 2.90
N VAL A 212 -10.49 -4.19 3.97
CA VAL A 212 -11.92 -3.83 4.01
C VAL A 212 -12.23 -2.78 2.95
N THR A 213 -11.40 -1.75 2.80
CA THR A 213 -11.58 -0.70 1.80
C THR A 213 -11.49 -1.25 0.36
N ASP A 214 -10.57 -2.16 0.08
CA ASP A 214 -10.43 -2.81 -1.24
C ASP A 214 -11.58 -3.76 -1.54
N LEU A 215 -12.07 -4.51 -0.54
CA LEU A 215 -13.29 -5.34 -0.66
C LEU A 215 -14.50 -4.44 -0.94
N PHE A 216 -14.69 -3.39 -0.15
CA PHE A 216 -15.78 -2.42 -0.36
C PHE A 216 -15.71 -1.78 -1.75
N GLY A 217 -14.50 -1.46 -2.24
CA GLY A 217 -14.28 -0.89 -3.57
C GLY A 217 -14.59 -1.84 -4.74
N LYS A 218 -14.80 -3.14 -4.47
CA LYS A 218 -15.27 -4.09 -5.50
C LYS A 218 -16.79 -4.12 -5.65
N TYR A 219 -17.52 -3.76 -4.61
CA TYR A 219 -18.99 -3.80 -4.58
C TYR A 219 -19.62 -2.40 -4.66
N VAL A 220 -18.84 -1.36 -4.41
CA VAL A 220 -19.27 0.04 -4.49
C VAL A 220 -18.25 0.80 -5.35
N THR A 221 -18.74 1.63 -6.28
CA THR A 221 -17.81 2.40 -7.11
C THR A 221 -16.93 3.32 -6.26
N PRO A 222 -15.66 3.59 -6.68
CA PRO A 222 -14.74 4.44 -5.91
C PRO A 222 -15.34 5.79 -5.54
N GLU A 223 -16.14 6.36 -6.43
CA GLU A 223 -16.79 7.66 -6.28
C GLU A 223 -17.81 7.63 -5.13
N ILE A 224 -18.66 6.61 -5.06
CA ILE A 224 -19.64 6.42 -3.98
C ILE A 224 -18.94 6.13 -2.66
N ARG A 225 -17.93 5.25 -2.67
CA ARG A 225 -17.14 4.96 -1.49
C ARG A 225 -16.54 6.23 -0.87
N ASP A 226 -15.92 7.06 -1.70
CA ASP A 226 -15.24 8.28 -1.24
C ASP A 226 -16.25 9.31 -0.68
N LEU A 227 -17.44 9.38 -1.27
CA LEU A 227 -18.55 10.21 -0.76
C LEU A 227 -19.13 9.70 0.55
N ILE A 228 -19.26 8.38 0.70
CA ILE A 228 -19.69 7.74 1.96
C ILE A 228 -18.67 8.03 3.05
N LEU A 229 -17.37 7.81 2.78
CA LEU A 229 -16.29 8.04 3.72
C LEU A 229 -16.15 9.52 4.11
N ALA A 230 -16.47 10.44 3.19
CA ALA A 230 -16.48 11.87 3.43
C ALA A 230 -17.76 12.36 4.17
N GLY A 231 -18.73 11.47 4.44
CA GLY A 231 -20.03 11.83 5.04
C GLY A 231 -20.87 12.78 4.17
N ARG A 232 -20.62 12.79 2.86
CA ARG A 232 -21.26 13.71 1.90
C ARG A 232 -22.54 13.16 1.28
N ILE A 233 -22.86 11.90 1.47
CA ILE A 233 -24.15 11.33 1.07
C ILE A 233 -25.13 11.55 2.21
N PRO A 234 -26.18 12.37 2.01
CA PRO A 234 -27.22 12.57 3.03
C PRO A 234 -27.92 11.24 3.31
N LEU A 235 -27.95 10.79 4.55
CA LEU A 235 -28.66 9.55 4.95
C LEU A 235 -30.15 9.60 4.60
N ASN A 236 -30.74 10.79 4.60
CA ASN A 236 -32.16 11.04 4.32
C ASN A 236 -32.46 11.29 2.84
N GLY A 237 -31.46 11.18 1.97
CA GLY A 237 -31.58 11.48 0.55
C GLY A 237 -31.62 12.97 0.20
N ALA A 238 -31.30 13.29 -1.04
CA ALA A 238 -31.35 14.64 -1.59
C ALA A 238 -32.12 14.63 -2.92
N ARG A 239 -33.00 15.61 -3.12
CA ARG A 239 -33.61 15.83 -4.43
C ARG A 239 -32.60 16.57 -5.31
N THR A 240 -32.36 16.02 -6.48
CA THR A 240 -31.47 16.63 -7.48
C THR A 240 -32.02 16.39 -8.89
N GLU A 241 -31.65 17.24 -9.82
CA GLU A 241 -31.85 16.97 -11.23
C GLU A 241 -30.67 16.13 -11.73
N ALA A 242 -30.98 15.05 -12.42
CA ALA A 242 -30.00 14.12 -12.94
C ALA A 242 -30.45 13.53 -14.29
N THR A 243 -29.50 13.01 -15.04
CA THR A 243 -29.78 12.20 -16.23
C THR A 243 -29.51 10.74 -15.92
N VAL A 244 -30.51 9.92 -16.15
CA VAL A 244 -30.44 8.45 -16.00
C VAL A 244 -30.27 7.85 -17.40
N LEU A 245 -29.32 6.93 -17.51
CA LEU A 245 -29.07 6.10 -18.67
C LEU A 245 -29.28 4.64 -18.27
N ILE A 246 -30.13 3.94 -19.02
CA ILE A 246 -30.33 2.50 -18.87
C ILE A 246 -29.95 1.82 -20.19
N ALA A 247 -29.08 0.82 -20.10
CA ALA A 247 -28.62 0.02 -21.23
C ALA A 247 -28.84 -1.46 -20.96
N ASP A 248 -29.41 -2.19 -21.93
CA ASP A 248 -29.77 -3.60 -21.82
C ASP A 248 -29.38 -4.37 -23.09
N LEU A 249 -28.94 -5.63 -22.95
CA LEU A 249 -28.57 -6.45 -24.10
C LEU A 249 -29.79 -6.94 -24.86
N CYS A 250 -29.70 -6.95 -26.17
CA CYS A 250 -30.73 -7.52 -27.02
C CYS A 250 -30.59 -9.05 -27.05
N GLU A 251 -31.73 -9.75 -26.93
CA GLU A 251 -31.79 -11.20 -27.13
C GLU A 251 -30.83 -11.98 -26.19
N PHE A 252 -30.61 -11.45 -24.98
CA PHE A 252 -29.68 -12.07 -24.03
C PHE A 252 -30.25 -13.37 -23.43
N THR A 253 -31.57 -13.44 -23.19
CA THR A 253 -32.21 -14.67 -22.68
C THR A 253 -31.97 -15.88 -23.58
N PRO A 254 -32.18 -15.84 -24.89
CA PRO A 254 -31.82 -16.95 -25.79
C PRO A 254 -30.32 -17.28 -25.78
N TYR A 255 -29.45 -16.27 -25.60
CA TYR A 255 -28.00 -16.49 -25.46
C TYR A 255 -27.67 -17.30 -24.21
N VAL A 256 -28.29 -16.96 -23.06
CA VAL A 256 -28.12 -17.70 -21.80
C VAL A 256 -28.59 -19.15 -21.90
N GLU A 257 -29.72 -19.37 -22.57
CA GLU A 257 -30.27 -20.74 -22.76
C GLU A 257 -29.37 -21.61 -23.67
N ALA A 258 -28.61 -21.00 -24.58
CA ALA A 258 -27.76 -21.71 -25.54
C ALA A 258 -26.28 -21.84 -25.10
N SER A 259 -25.89 -21.21 -23.98
CA SER A 259 -24.49 -21.13 -23.55
C SER A 259 -24.25 -21.78 -22.21
N GLU A 260 -23.03 -22.23 -21.92
CA GLU A 260 -22.64 -22.69 -20.58
C GLU A 260 -22.58 -21.51 -19.58
N PRO A 261 -23.01 -21.69 -18.32
CA PRO A 261 -23.09 -20.62 -17.33
C PRO A 261 -21.78 -19.84 -17.15
N GLU A 262 -20.64 -20.49 -17.20
CA GLU A 262 -19.32 -19.88 -17.09
C GLU A 262 -19.04 -18.94 -18.25
N GLU A 263 -19.45 -19.32 -19.47
CA GLU A 263 -19.32 -18.49 -20.67
C GLU A 263 -20.20 -17.24 -20.59
N VAL A 264 -21.45 -17.39 -20.10
CA VAL A 264 -22.36 -16.28 -19.87
C VAL A 264 -21.75 -15.25 -18.91
N VAL A 265 -21.22 -15.72 -17.76
CA VAL A 265 -20.58 -14.84 -16.78
C VAL A 265 -19.35 -14.14 -17.34
N MET A 266 -18.50 -14.82 -18.10
CA MET A 266 -17.36 -14.22 -18.77
C MET A 266 -17.78 -13.17 -19.80
N SER A 267 -18.77 -13.45 -20.59
CA SER A 267 -19.32 -12.57 -21.61
C SER A 267 -19.96 -11.31 -21.02
N LEU A 268 -20.74 -11.44 -19.94
CA LEU A 268 -21.26 -10.28 -19.20
C LEU A 268 -20.15 -9.43 -18.60
N ARG A 269 -19.14 -10.06 -18.00
CA ARG A 269 -17.98 -9.33 -17.44
C ARG A 269 -17.25 -8.53 -18.52
N GLU A 270 -17.04 -9.12 -19.69
CA GLU A 270 -16.40 -8.46 -20.82
C GLU A 270 -17.23 -7.25 -21.29
N TYR A 271 -18.54 -7.42 -21.46
CA TYR A 271 -19.48 -6.37 -21.83
C TYR A 271 -19.49 -5.25 -20.78
N PHE A 272 -19.73 -5.57 -19.50
CA PHE A 272 -19.81 -4.57 -18.43
C PHE A 272 -18.50 -3.79 -18.25
N THR A 273 -17.35 -4.47 -18.31
CA THR A 273 -16.04 -3.80 -18.24
C THR A 273 -15.86 -2.79 -19.37
N THR A 274 -16.28 -3.18 -20.57
CA THR A 274 -16.18 -2.33 -21.76
C THR A 274 -17.10 -1.12 -21.64
N MET A 275 -18.36 -1.33 -21.25
CA MET A 275 -19.35 -0.25 -21.08
C MET A 275 -18.98 0.69 -19.93
N GLN A 276 -18.56 0.15 -18.79
CA GLN A 276 -18.13 0.95 -17.64
C GLN A 276 -16.97 1.89 -18.00
N SER A 277 -16.07 1.49 -18.91
CA SER A 277 -14.98 2.36 -19.35
C SER A 277 -15.46 3.64 -20.03
N ALA A 278 -16.48 3.55 -20.86
CA ALA A 278 -17.12 4.71 -21.50
C ALA A 278 -17.87 5.58 -20.47
N VAL A 279 -18.67 4.96 -19.61
CA VAL A 279 -19.39 5.65 -18.54
C VAL A 279 -18.44 6.46 -17.65
N ARG A 280 -17.34 5.88 -17.18
CA ARG A 280 -16.35 6.54 -16.31
C ARG A 280 -15.64 7.71 -17.01
N ARG A 281 -15.34 7.60 -18.31
CA ARG A 281 -14.70 8.67 -19.07
C ARG A 281 -15.57 9.94 -19.10
N HIS A 282 -16.89 9.76 -19.13
CA HIS A 282 -17.87 10.84 -19.07
C HIS A 282 -18.39 11.13 -17.67
N GLN A 283 -17.66 10.69 -16.62
CA GLN A 283 -18.00 10.95 -15.21
C GLN A 283 -19.38 10.43 -14.79
N GLY A 284 -19.88 9.39 -15.45
CA GLY A 284 -21.09 8.68 -15.09
C GLY A 284 -20.84 7.72 -13.92
N LEU A 285 -21.84 7.53 -13.11
CA LEU A 285 -21.85 6.60 -11.99
C LEU A 285 -22.71 5.39 -12.32
N VAL A 286 -22.12 4.21 -12.41
CA VAL A 286 -22.88 2.97 -12.48
C VAL A 286 -23.51 2.71 -11.10
N LEU A 287 -24.84 2.71 -11.04
CA LEU A 287 -25.60 2.47 -9.82
C LEU A 287 -25.69 0.97 -9.52
N GLN A 288 -26.08 0.19 -10.51
CA GLN A 288 -26.20 -1.26 -10.37
C GLN A 288 -26.17 -1.97 -11.75
N TYR A 289 -25.96 -3.28 -11.66
CA TYR A 289 -26.16 -4.23 -12.75
C TYR A 289 -27.32 -5.13 -12.39
N VAL A 290 -28.36 -5.23 -13.24
CA VAL A 290 -29.53 -6.06 -13.02
C VAL A 290 -29.64 -7.06 -14.17
N GLY A 291 -29.18 -8.30 -13.95
CA GLY A 291 -29.04 -9.26 -15.06
C GLY A 291 -28.03 -8.77 -16.09
N ASP A 292 -28.50 -8.43 -17.28
CA ASP A 292 -27.73 -7.86 -18.39
C ASP A 292 -27.91 -6.34 -18.54
N GLU A 293 -28.72 -5.71 -17.69
CA GLU A 293 -28.97 -4.27 -17.67
C GLU A 293 -27.91 -3.51 -16.86
N ILE A 294 -27.58 -2.32 -17.33
CA ILE A 294 -26.71 -1.34 -16.63
C ILE A 294 -27.52 -0.09 -16.35
N GLU A 295 -27.64 0.29 -15.09
CA GLU A 295 -28.21 1.57 -14.65
C GLU A 295 -27.10 2.57 -14.32
N VAL A 296 -27.16 3.76 -14.94
CA VAL A 296 -26.13 4.80 -14.80
C VAL A 296 -26.77 6.14 -14.47
N ALA A 297 -26.13 6.89 -13.56
CA ALA A 297 -26.48 8.25 -13.20
C ALA A 297 -25.42 9.25 -13.65
N PHE A 298 -25.89 10.43 -14.10
CA PHE A 298 -25.07 11.61 -14.36
C PHE A 298 -25.68 12.79 -13.60
N GLY A 299 -24.88 13.58 -12.87
CA GLY A 299 -25.37 14.68 -12.03
C GLY A 299 -25.86 14.27 -10.65
N ALA A 300 -25.71 13.00 -10.28
CA ALA A 300 -25.96 12.48 -8.93
C ALA A 300 -24.90 11.44 -8.56
N PRO A 301 -24.42 11.39 -7.30
CA PRO A 301 -24.73 12.26 -6.15
C PRO A 301 -24.05 13.62 -6.22
N VAL A 302 -23.13 13.84 -7.16
CA VAL A 302 -22.44 15.10 -7.35
C VAL A 302 -23.13 15.86 -8.47
N PRO A 303 -23.81 16.98 -8.20
CA PRO A 303 -24.45 17.79 -9.23
C PRO A 303 -23.42 18.30 -10.26
N CYS A 304 -23.80 18.29 -11.52
CA CYS A 304 -23.06 18.93 -12.60
C CYS A 304 -24.04 19.43 -13.68
N ASP A 305 -23.74 20.59 -14.26
CA ASP A 305 -24.66 21.25 -15.19
C ASP A 305 -24.69 20.63 -16.59
N ASP A 306 -23.75 19.78 -16.91
CA ASP A 306 -23.53 19.10 -18.19
C ASP A 306 -23.91 17.62 -18.17
N HIS A 307 -24.73 17.21 -17.19
CA HIS A 307 -25.09 15.80 -16.98
C HIS A 307 -25.80 15.17 -18.20
N ALA A 308 -26.61 15.92 -18.93
CA ALA A 308 -27.29 15.44 -20.11
C ALA A 308 -26.30 15.20 -21.28
N ASP A 309 -25.37 16.13 -21.52
CA ASP A 309 -24.32 15.97 -22.51
C ASP A 309 -23.43 14.76 -22.22
N LYS A 310 -23.02 14.62 -20.96
CA LYS A 310 -22.20 13.47 -20.49
C LYS A 310 -22.90 12.15 -20.71
N ALA A 311 -24.19 12.06 -20.43
CA ALA A 311 -24.98 10.86 -20.65
C ALA A 311 -25.07 10.48 -22.13
N VAL A 312 -25.33 11.45 -22.99
CA VAL A 312 -25.41 11.23 -24.43
C VAL A 312 -24.07 10.85 -25.05
N LEU A 313 -23.01 11.55 -24.67
CA LEU A 313 -21.66 11.22 -25.13
C LEU A 313 -21.20 9.84 -24.63
N ALA A 314 -21.53 9.47 -23.37
CA ALA A 314 -21.28 8.15 -22.87
C ALA A 314 -21.99 7.06 -23.67
N ALA A 315 -23.27 7.27 -24.01
CA ALA A 315 -24.04 6.34 -24.84
C ALA A 315 -23.45 6.13 -26.23
N LEU A 316 -23.04 7.21 -26.90
CA LEU A 316 -22.36 7.13 -28.19
C LEU A 316 -21.04 6.40 -28.12
N GLU A 317 -20.26 6.64 -27.06
CA GLU A 317 -19.01 5.94 -26.84
C GLU A 317 -19.23 4.45 -26.46
N MET A 318 -20.29 4.12 -25.68
CA MET A 318 -20.70 2.74 -25.41
C MET A 318 -20.99 1.99 -26.72
N ASN A 319 -21.71 2.60 -27.67
CA ASN A 319 -21.95 2.01 -29.01
C ASN A 319 -20.66 1.79 -29.79
N ALA A 320 -19.75 2.76 -29.78
CA ALA A 320 -18.45 2.63 -30.44
C ALA A 320 -17.59 1.48 -29.82
N HIS A 321 -17.56 1.40 -28.50
CA HIS A 321 -16.87 0.34 -27.77
C HIS A 321 -17.50 -1.03 -28.01
N LEU A 322 -18.84 -1.12 -28.06
CA LEU A 322 -19.54 -2.36 -28.40
C LEU A 322 -19.18 -2.83 -29.80
N GLY A 323 -19.09 -1.91 -30.75
CA GLY A 323 -18.61 -2.24 -32.09
C GLY A 323 -17.21 -2.81 -32.13
N GLN A 324 -16.29 -2.30 -31.29
CA GLN A 324 -14.94 -2.84 -31.16
C GLN A 324 -14.95 -4.22 -30.47
N LEU A 325 -15.72 -4.37 -29.41
CA LEU A 325 -15.91 -5.64 -28.71
C LEU A 325 -16.43 -6.73 -29.68
N ASN A 326 -17.44 -6.41 -30.45
CA ASN A 326 -18.03 -7.33 -31.42
C ASN A 326 -17.05 -7.77 -32.50
N ARG A 327 -16.16 -6.89 -32.99
CA ARG A 327 -15.11 -7.28 -33.92
C ARG A 327 -14.19 -8.36 -33.32
N ASN A 328 -13.87 -8.25 -32.04
CA ASN A 328 -13.05 -9.25 -31.34
C ASN A 328 -13.82 -10.57 -31.15
N ARG A 329 -15.07 -10.48 -30.69
CA ARG A 329 -15.95 -11.64 -30.47
C ARG A 329 -16.15 -12.43 -31.77
N ILE A 330 -16.39 -11.77 -32.89
CA ILE A 330 -16.53 -12.42 -34.20
C ILE A 330 -15.24 -13.15 -34.60
N ARG A 331 -14.07 -12.53 -34.38
CA ARG A 331 -12.77 -13.18 -34.65
C ARG A 331 -12.54 -14.44 -33.80
N GLU A 332 -13.11 -14.46 -32.60
CA GLU A 332 -13.07 -15.60 -31.67
C GLU A 332 -14.17 -16.63 -31.93
N GLY A 333 -15.01 -16.43 -32.96
CA GLY A 333 -16.15 -17.29 -33.27
C GLY A 333 -17.32 -17.16 -32.31
N LYS A 334 -17.37 -16.08 -31.51
CA LYS A 334 -18.44 -15.80 -30.56
C LYS A 334 -19.53 -14.94 -31.16
N GLN A 335 -20.74 -15.09 -30.64
CA GLN A 335 -21.88 -14.26 -31.05
C GLN A 335 -21.65 -12.78 -30.71
N PRO A 336 -21.88 -11.82 -31.64
CA PRO A 336 -21.82 -10.42 -31.34
C PRO A 336 -23.00 -9.99 -30.48
N PHE A 337 -22.80 -8.98 -29.64
CA PHE A 337 -23.84 -8.38 -28.81
C PHE A 337 -24.43 -7.16 -29.47
N ARG A 338 -25.69 -6.89 -29.14
CA ARG A 338 -26.38 -5.67 -29.42
C ARG A 338 -27.00 -5.17 -28.13
N HIS A 339 -27.05 -3.85 -27.91
CA HIS A 339 -27.72 -3.27 -26.76
C HIS A 339 -28.68 -2.15 -27.19
N ARG A 340 -29.55 -1.78 -26.26
CA ARG A 340 -30.47 -0.67 -26.39
C ARG A 340 -30.29 0.25 -25.22
N ILE A 341 -30.26 1.56 -25.46
CA ILE A 341 -30.02 2.59 -24.46
C ILE A 341 -31.20 3.56 -24.41
N GLY A 342 -31.72 3.81 -23.22
CA GLY A 342 -32.71 4.84 -22.94
C GLY A 342 -32.15 5.90 -22.01
N ILE A 343 -32.34 7.20 -22.36
CA ILE A 343 -31.81 8.30 -21.57
C ILE A 343 -32.92 9.31 -21.25
N HIS A 344 -33.05 9.62 -19.96
CA HIS A 344 -34.01 10.62 -19.50
C HIS A 344 -33.41 11.54 -18.43
N THR A 345 -33.75 12.82 -18.52
CA THR A 345 -33.35 13.88 -17.57
C THR A 345 -34.56 14.32 -16.76
N GLY A 346 -34.42 14.39 -15.45
CA GLY A 346 -35.47 14.87 -14.56
C GLY A 346 -35.09 14.81 -13.10
N GLN A 347 -36.08 15.14 -12.26
CA GLN A 347 -35.90 15.12 -10.80
C GLN A 347 -35.81 13.68 -10.27
N VAL A 348 -34.84 13.43 -9.41
CA VAL A 348 -34.66 12.18 -8.67
C VAL A 348 -34.45 12.44 -7.20
N LEU A 349 -34.83 11.49 -6.36
CA LEU A 349 -34.38 11.40 -4.98
C LEU A 349 -33.19 10.46 -4.94
N ALA A 350 -32.01 11.02 -4.71
CA ALA A 350 -30.77 10.26 -4.54
C ALA A 350 -30.64 9.90 -3.05
N ALA A 351 -30.78 8.63 -2.72
CA ALA A 351 -30.83 8.19 -1.32
C ALA A 351 -30.22 6.79 -1.12
N ASN A 352 -29.85 6.51 0.12
CA ASN A 352 -29.58 5.15 0.54
C ASN A 352 -30.91 4.42 0.77
N THR A 353 -31.11 3.34 0.05
CA THR A 353 -32.23 2.40 0.18
C THR A 353 -31.75 1.08 0.78
N GLY A 354 -32.65 0.12 0.97
CA GLY A 354 -32.33 -1.19 1.55
C GLY A 354 -32.56 -1.25 3.06
N SER A 355 -31.99 -2.26 3.70
CA SER A 355 -32.06 -2.40 5.16
C SER A 355 -30.96 -1.58 5.85
N GLU A 356 -31.07 -1.41 7.19
CA GLU A 356 -30.01 -0.78 7.99
C GLU A 356 -28.67 -1.53 7.86
N ASP A 357 -28.71 -2.85 7.71
CA ASP A 357 -27.51 -3.70 7.59
C ASP A 357 -26.97 -3.80 6.15
N GLN A 358 -27.81 -3.53 5.14
CA GLN A 358 -27.43 -3.57 3.72
C GLN A 358 -27.97 -2.34 2.98
N PRO A 359 -27.39 -1.16 3.20
CA PRO A 359 -27.73 0.04 2.44
C PRO A 359 -27.24 -0.07 0.99
N SER A 360 -28.08 0.38 0.06
CA SER A 360 -27.73 0.49 -1.36
C SER A 360 -28.07 1.90 -1.84
N TYR A 361 -27.12 2.54 -2.51
CA TYR A 361 -27.38 3.84 -3.10
C TYR A 361 -28.21 3.69 -4.36
N ALA A 362 -29.32 4.41 -4.44
CA ALA A 362 -30.24 4.34 -5.57
C ALA A 362 -30.83 5.72 -5.90
N LEU A 363 -31.27 5.87 -7.14
CA LEU A 363 -32.08 6.97 -7.57
C LEU A 363 -33.56 6.53 -7.59
N ILE A 364 -34.42 7.29 -6.92
CA ILE A 364 -35.86 7.02 -6.84
C ILE A 364 -36.60 8.14 -7.53
N GLY A 365 -37.52 7.78 -8.43
CA GLY A 365 -38.39 8.74 -9.11
C GLY A 365 -38.81 8.27 -10.50
N ASP A 366 -39.76 9.01 -11.08
CA ASP A 366 -40.27 8.71 -12.41
C ASP A 366 -39.20 8.78 -13.50
N THR A 367 -38.11 9.52 -13.23
CA THR A 367 -36.97 9.68 -14.12
C THR A 367 -36.33 8.34 -14.48
N VAL A 368 -36.14 7.47 -13.51
CA VAL A 368 -35.59 6.12 -13.73
C VAL A 368 -36.53 5.27 -14.56
N ASN A 369 -37.83 5.29 -14.22
CA ASN A 369 -38.84 4.53 -14.92
C ASN A 369 -38.98 4.99 -16.39
N VAL A 370 -38.92 6.31 -16.65
CA VAL A 370 -38.96 6.84 -18.03
C VAL A 370 -37.73 6.38 -18.82
N ALA A 371 -36.51 6.43 -18.24
CA ALA A 371 -35.30 5.95 -18.91
C ALA A 371 -35.42 4.46 -19.29
N ALA A 372 -35.95 3.63 -18.40
CA ALA A 372 -36.19 2.21 -18.67
C ALA A 372 -37.20 1.99 -19.81
N ARG A 373 -38.29 2.76 -19.84
CA ARG A 373 -39.27 2.66 -20.90
C ARG A 373 -38.74 3.17 -22.26
N LEU A 374 -37.89 4.18 -22.26
CA LEU A 374 -37.20 4.63 -23.48
C LEU A 374 -36.23 3.56 -24.02
N GLN A 375 -35.57 2.84 -23.12
CA GLN A 375 -34.73 1.70 -23.49
C GLN A 375 -35.56 0.63 -24.20
N GLU A 376 -36.72 0.21 -23.61
CA GLU A 376 -37.63 -0.76 -24.21
C GLU A 376 -38.18 -0.28 -25.60
N LEU A 377 -38.45 1.02 -25.73
CA LEU A 377 -39.06 1.63 -26.93
C LEU A 377 -38.13 1.52 -28.16
N ASN A 378 -36.81 1.38 -27.96
CA ASN A 378 -35.85 1.10 -29.05
C ASN A 378 -36.27 -0.13 -29.88
N LYS A 379 -36.90 -1.11 -29.25
CA LYS A 379 -37.41 -2.31 -29.95
C LYS A 379 -38.47 -1.97 -31.00
N THR A 380 -39.31 -1.01 -30.69
CA THR A 380 -40.41 -0.59 -31.58
C THR A 380 -39.90 0.21 -32.76
N TYR A 381 -38.94 1.12 -32.53
CA TYR A 381 -38.38 2.00 -33.57
C TYR A 381 -37.16 1.41 -34.31
N GLY A 382 -36.65 0.26 -33.88
CA GLY A 382 -35.46 -0.34 -34.48
C GLY A 382 -34.18 0.44 -34.24
N THR A 383 -34.12 1.28 -33.20
CA THR A 383 -32.99 2.13 -32.85
C THR A 383 -32.11 1.51 -31.71
N ASP A 384 -30.93 2.04 -31.50
CA ASP A 384 -30.06 1.62 -30.42
C ASP A 384 -30.08 2.61 -29.23
N ILE A 385 -30.35 3.91 -29.48
CA ILE A 385 -30.40 4.95 -28.45
C ILE A 385 -31.61 5.82 -28.60
N ILE A 386 -32.42 5.93 -27.54
CA ILE A 386 -33.54 6.88 -27.46
C ILE A 386 -33.35 7.82 -26.28
N ILE A 387 -33.51 9.11 -26.52
CA ILE A 387 -33.51 10.17 -25.52
C ILE A 387 -34.86 10.86 -25.43
N SER A 388 -35.23 11.39 -24.26
CA SER A 388 -36.43 12.23 -24.10
C SER A 388 -36.20 13.65 -24.54
N ALA A 389 -37.31 14.40 -24.79
CA ALA A 389 -37.26 15.85 -25.01
C ALA A 389 -36.56 16.57 -23.87
N SER A 390 -36.84 16.20 -22.60
CA SER A 390 -36.16 16.79 -21.44
C SER A 390 -34.63 16.60 -21.50
N THR A 391 -34.14 15.43 -21.90
CA THR A 391 -32.70 15.24 -22.11
C THR A 391 -32.16 16.15 -23.20
N LYS A 392 -32.88 16.23 -24.34
CA LYS A 392 -32.49 17.08 -25.46
C LYS A 392 -32.45 18.58 -25.10
N GLU A 393 -33.38 19.05 -24.29
CA GLU A 393 -33.43 20.45 -23.85
C GLU A 393 -32.28 20.82 -22.92
N HIS A 394 -31.73 19.86 -22.18
CA HIS A 394 -30.57 20.03 -21.27
C HIS A 394 -29.22 19.82 -21.96
N MET A 395 -29.23 19.30 -23.21
CA MET A 395 -27.99 19.17 -23.99
C MET A 395 -27.52 20.53 -24.49
N ARG A 396 -26.24 20.77 -24.40
CA ARG A 396 -25.51 21.92 -24.94
C ARG A 396 -24.63 21.53 -26.13
N SER A 397 -24.37 20.24 -26.28
CA SER A 397 -23.57 19.68 -27.38
C SER A 397 -24.35 19.64 -28.67
N ASP A 398 -23.64 19.82 -29.78
CA ASP A 398 -24.24 19.78 -31.15
C ASP A 398 -24.33 18.32 -31.66
N VAL A 399 -24.92 17.44 -30.84
CA VAL A 399 -25.19 16.06 -31.25
C VAL A 399 -26.48 16.05 -32.06
N ARG A 400 -26.40 15.59 -33.32
CA ARG A 400 -27.58 15.50 -34.20
C ARG A 400 -28.58 14.49 -33.64
N THR A 401 -29.84 14.92 -33.63
CA THR A 401 -30.95 14.09 -33.13
C THR A 401 -32.05 14.07 -34.20
N GLN A 402 -32.67 12.91 -34.39
CA GLN A 402 -33.84 12.74 -35.22
C GLN A 402 -35.07 12.59 -34.32
N LYS A 403 -36.12 13.37 -34.55
CA LYS A 403 -37.38 13.27 -33.80
C LYS A 403 -38.09 11.96 -34.18
N LEU A 404 -38.49 11.22 -33.16
CA LEU A 404 -39.41 10.09 -33.26
C LEU A 404 -40.85 10.52 -32.88
N ASP A 405 -41.77 9.59 -32.87
CA ASP A 405 -43.13 9.86 -32.43
C ASP A 405 -43.21 10.18 -30.94
N THR A 406 -44.27 10.88 -30.55
CA THR A 406 -44.60 11.10 -29.16
C THR A 406 -45.12 9.78 -28.56
N ALA A 407 -44.44 9.26 -27.56
CA ALA A 407 -44.75 7.97 -26.96
C ALA A 407 -45.60 8.12 -25.68
N THR A 408 -46.65 7.32 -25.58
CA THR A 408 -47.35 7.10 -24.31
C THR A 408 -46.74 5.91 -23.65
N LEU A 409 -45.98 6.13 -22.55
CA LEU A 409 -45.26 5.10 -21.86
C LEU A 409 -46.13 4.49 -20.75
N LYS A 410 -46.10 3.18 -20.59
CA LYS A 410 -46.87 2.46 -19.56
C LYS A 410 -46.50 2.96 -18.15
N GLY A 411 -47.51 3.45 -17.41
CA GLY A 411 -47.35 3.98 -16.06
C GLY A 411 -46.93 5.45 -15.99
N ILE A 412 -46.78 6.13 -17.12
CA ILE A 412 -46.49 7.57 -17.21
C ILE A 412 -47.70 8.30 -17.69
N SER A 413 -48.19 9.28 -16.93
CA SER A 413 -49.47 9.96 -17.19
C SER A 413 -49.43 10.93 -18.37
N ARG A 414 -48.24 11.40 -18.79
CA ARG A 414 -48.06 12.36 -19.87
C ARG A 414 -47.31 11.74 -21.05
N PRO A 415 -47.72 12.07 -22.29
CA PRO A 415 -46.94 11.68 -23.45
C PRO A 415 -45.53 12.32 -23.42
N ILE A 416 -44.54 11.58 -23.87
CA ILE A 416 -43.15 12.03 -23.89
C ILE A 416 -42.69 12.11 -25.37
N GLU A 417 -42.20 13.27 -25.79
CA GLU A 417 -41.51 13.38 -27.06
C GLU A 417 -40.17 12.70 -27.01
N THR A 418 -39.86 11.93 -28.04
CA THR A 418 -38.67 11.08 -28.10
C THR A 418 -37.81 11.40 -29.32
N TYR A 419 -36.52 11.20 -29.18
CA TYR A 419 -35.50 11.43 -30.19
C TYR A 419 -34.51 10.26 -30.22
N THR A 420 -34.04 9.92 -31.44
CA THR A 420 -32.87 9.05 -31.59
C THR A 420 -31.64 9.87 -31.96
N LEU A 421 -30.44 9.31 -31.75
CA LEU A 421 -29.18 9.98 -32.10
C LEU A 421 -28.71 9.55 -33.49
N ASP A 422 -28.22 10.49 -34.32
CA ASP A 422 -27.63 10.17 -35.62
C ASP A 422 -26.37 9.30 -35.41
N GLY A 423 -26.26 8.20 -36.18
CA GLY A 423 -25.18 7.22 -36.04
C GLY A 423 -25.51 6.03 -35.12
N SER A 424 -26.73 6.05 -34.54
CA SER A 424 -27.29 4.91 -33.80
C SER A 424 -28.23 4.03 -34.66
N GLU A 425 -28.26 4.24 -35.97
CA GLU A 425 -29.04 3.35 -36.86
C GLU A 425 -28.47 1.93 -36.83
N PRO A 426 -29.34 0.92 -36.73
CA PRO A 426 -28.91 -0.47 -36.80
C PRO A 426 -28.29 -0.72 -38.18
N ARG A 427 -26.96 -0.83 -38.24
CA ARG A 427 -26.32 -1.41 -39.44
C ARG A 427 -26.82 -2.84 -39.53
N HIS A 428 -27.67 -3.11 -40.52
CA HIS A 428 -28.07 -4.47 -40.84
C HIS A 428 -26.80 -5.32 -41.01
N ILE A 429 -26.58 -6.28 -40.07
CA ILE A 429 -25.56 -7.32 -40.23
C ILE A 429 -26.14 -8.29 -41.26
N GLY A 430 -26.11 -7.90 -42.54
CA GLY A 430 -26.72 -8.68 -43.60
C GLY A 430 -26.29 -8.31 -45.01
N ASP A 431 -25.67 -7.14 -45.23
CA ASP A 431 -25.28 -6.70 -46.57
C ASP A 431 -23.75 -6.57 -46.71
N SER A 432 -23.07 -7.73 -46.64
CA SER A 432 -21.77 -7.88 -47.28
C SER A 432 -21.68 -9.30 -47.84
N GLN A 433 -22.03 -9.37 -49.14
CA GLN A 433 -21.63 -10.49 -49.99
C GLN A 433 -20.12 -10.63 -50.08
#